data_d9cfd642e402c45e080e55e3a6d4c3a2
#
_entry.id   d9cfd642e402c45e080e55e3a6d4c3a2
#
_cell.length_a   1.000
_cell.length_b   1.000
_cell.length_c   1.000
_cell.angle_alpha   90.00
_cell.angle_beta   90.00
_cell.angle_gamma   90.00
#
_symmetry.space_group_name_H-M   'P 1'
#
loop_
_entity.id
_entity.type
_entity.pdbx_description
1 polymer ?
#
loop_
_entity_poly.entity_id
_entity_poly.type
_entity_poly.pdbx_seq_one_letter_code
_entity_poly.pdbx_strand_id
1 'polypeptide(L)'
;MFDLSGYVAAALDAGSVLVVDEIDASLHPILVSALVRCFQSREANPNGAQLLFTAHNSYLLSRGILRRDQVWFAEKDGGATRLYPLTDYEPRKGEALEQGYLAGRYGAVPVVPSSFPYRPDR
;
A
#
# COMPACT_ATOMS: atom_id res chain seq x y z
N MET A 1 18.63 13.02 3.64
CA MET A 1 17.43 12.54 2.90
C MET A 1 17.66 11.12 2.43
N PHE A 2 16.71 10.25 2.66
CA PHE A 2 16.80 8.86 2.21
C PHE A 2 16.56 8.80 0.70
N ASP A 3 17.50 8.23 -0.03
CA ASP A 3 17.44 8.15 -1.49
C ASP A 3 17.20 6.70 -1.91
N LEU A 4 16.02 6.43 -2.46
CA LEU A 4 15.63 5.11 -2.95
C LEU A 4 16.13 4.80 -4.35
N SER A 5 16.57 5.81 -5.11
CA SER A 5 16.85 5.63 -6.54
C SER A 5 17.92 4.59 -6.81
N GLY A 6 18.97 4.55 -6.00
CA GLY A 6 20.03 3.56 -6.14
C GLY A 6 19.55 2.13 -5.89
N TYR A 7 18.70 1.96 -4.86
CA TYR A 7 18.14 0.65 -4.55
C TYR A 7 17.16 0.18 -5.63
N VAL A 8 16.36 1.09 -6.15
CA VAL A 8 15.42 0.79 -7.22
C VAL A 8 16.17 0.34 -8.48
N ALA A 9 17.20 1.09 -8.89
CA ALA A 9 17.99 0.76 -10.07
C ALA A 9 18.65 -0.61 -9.91
N ALA A 10 19.24 -0.88 -8.75
CA ALA A 10 19.88 -2.16 -8.47
C ALA A 10 18.88 -3.33 -8.53
N ALA A 11 17.70 -3.13 -7.95
CA ALA A 11 16.67 -4.17 -7.95
C ALA A 11 16.15 -4.45 -9.35
N LEU A 12 15.91 -3.42 -10.14
CA LEU A 12 15.45 -3.57 -11.53
C LEU A 12 16.48 -4.29 -12.40
N ASP A 13 17.76 -3.94 -12.25
CA ASP A 13 18.83 -4.58 -12.99
C ASP A 13 18.95 -6.06 -12.64
N ALA A 14 18.90 -6.38 -11.36
CA ALA A 14 19.10 -7.74 -10.89
C ALA A 14 17.83 -8.60 -10.97
N GLY A 15 16.65 -8.02 -11.18
CA GLY A 15 15.39 -8.75 -11.11
C GLY A 15 15.10 -9.25 -9.71
N SER A 16 15.53 -8.52 -8.69
CA SER A 16 15.41 -8.93 -7.29
C SER A 16 14.20 -8.32 -6.61
N VAL A 17 14.01 -8.66 -5.34
CA VAL A 17 12.93 -8.11 -4.52
C VAL A 17 13.46 -6.91 -3.75
N LEU A 18 12.76 -5.77 -3.86
CA LEU A 18 13.02 -4.58 -3.06
C LEU A 18 11.94 -4.46 -2.00
N VAL A 19 12.34 -4.40 -0.73
CA VAL A 19 11.42 -4.26 0.39
C VAL A 19 11.55 -2.85 0.96
N VAL A 20 10.43 -2.12 1.04
CA VAL A 20 10.40 -0.76 1.59
C VAL A 20 9.33 -0.67 2.65
N ASP A 21 9.73 -0.37 3.89
CA ASP A 21 8.79 -0.15 4.98
C ASP A 21 8.37 1.32 5.01
N GLU A 22 7.08 1.55 5.15
CA GLU A 22 6.50 2.90 5.23
C GLU A 22 6.93 3.79 4.06
N ILE A 23 6.70 3.32 2.84
CA ILE A 23 7.13 4.01 1.62
C ILE A 23 6.57 5.43 1.52
N ASP A 24 5.36 5.64 2.02
CA ASP A 24 4.66 6.93 1.98
C ASP A 24 5.16 7.93 3.04
N ALA A 25 5.97 7.49 4.01
CA ALA A 25 6.61 8.39 4.95
C ALA A 25 7.79 9.14 4.32
N SER A 26 8.42 8.55 3.31
CA SER A 26 9.63 9.08 2.69
C SER A 26 9.38 9.74 1.34
N LEU A 27 8.29 9.41 0.66
CA LEU A 27 8.02 9.85 -0.70
C LEU A 27 6.63 10.48 -0.81
N HIS A 28 6.53 11.49 -1.67
CA HIS A 28 5.25 12.06 -2.05
C HIS A 28 4.38 11.00 -2.74
N PRO A 29 3.05 11.01 -2.57
CA PRO A 29 2.16 10.03 -3.21
C PRO A 29 2.34 9.89 -4.73
N ILE A 30 2.63 10.98 -5.42
CA ILE A 30 2.88 10.94 -6.86
C ILE A 30 4.13 10.10 -7.17
N LEU A 31 5.17 10.25 -6.37
CA LEU A 31 6.40 9.48 -6.54
C LEU A 31 6.20 8.01 -6.20
N VAL A 32 5.41 7.72 -5.18
CA VAL A 32 5.07 6.33 -4.85
C VAL A 32 4.33 5.67 -6.00
N SER A 33 3.35 6.36 -6.58
CA SER A 33 2.59 5.85 -7.72
C SER A 33 3.50 5.60 -8.93
N ALA A 34 4.41 6.53 -9.22
CA ALA A 34 5.35 6.37 -10.31
C ALA A 34 6.26 5.17 -10.09
N LEU A 35 6.73 4.97 -8.88
CA LEU A 35 7.58 3.84 -8.52
C LEU A 35 6.84 2.51 -8.69
N VAL A 36 5.61 2.43 -8.21
CA VAL A 36 4.79 1.22 -8.35
C VAL A 36 4.58 0.89 -9.82
N ARG A 37 4.26 1.89 -10.63
CA ARG A 37 4.06 1.69 -12.08
C ARG A 37 5.33 1.24 -12.77
N CYS A 38 6.49 1.72 -12.33
CA CYS A 38 7.77 1.29 -12.86
C CYS A 38 7.97 -0.22 -12.69
N PHE A 39 7.67 -0.75 -11.51
CA PHE A 39 7.76 -2.19 -11.26
C PHE A 39 6.70 -2.99 -12.02
N GLN A 40 5.59 -2.38 -12.36
CA GLN A 40 4.52 -3.04 -13.12
C GLN A 40 4.76 -3.01 -14.64
N SER A 41 5.68 -2.18 -15.11
CA SER A 41 5.94 -2.00 -16.53
C SER A 41 6.95 -3.03 -17.05
N ARG A 42 6.62 -3.72 -18.12
CA ARG A 42 7.54 -4.65 -18.74
C ARG A 42 8.75 -3.95 -19.37
N GLU A 43 8.55 -2.72 -19.85
CA GLU A 43 9.64 -1.92 -20.43
C GLU A 43 10.63 -1.47 -19.37
N ALA A 44 10.14 -0.96 -18.24
CA ALA A 44 11.01 -0.49 -17.16
C ALA A 44 11.53 -1.63 -16.30
N ASN A 45 10.83 -2.76 -16.27
CA ASN A 45 11.14 -3.90 -15.42
C ASN A 45 11.20 -5.20 -16.23
N PRO A 46 12.13 -5.32 -17.17
CA PRO A 46 12.21 -6.51 -18.03
C PRO A 46 12.70 -7.76 -17.31
N ASN A 47 13.36 -7.59 -16.16
CA ASN A 47 13.96 -8.71 -15.42
C ASN A 47 13.07 -9.26 -14.32
N GLY A 48 11.82 -8.77 -14.21
CA GLY A 48 10.86 -9.30 -13.26
C GLY A 48 11.15 -8.97 -11.81
N ALA A 49 11.76 -7.81 -11.52
CA ALA A 49 11.96 -7.35 -10.16
C ALA A 49 10.61 -7.17 -9.45
N GLN A 50 10.59 -7.34 -8.14
CA GLN A 50 9.38 -7.22 -7.32
C GLN A 50 9.55 -6.14 -6.27
N LEU A 51 8.47 -5.41 -6.02
CA LEU A 51 8.42 -4.39 -4.97
C LEU A 51 7.42 -4.84 -3.90
N LEU A 52 7.91 -4.99 -2.67
CA LEU A 52 7.09 -5.27 -1.52
C LEU A 52 7.21 -4.08 -0.57
N PHE A 53 6.08 -3.46 -0.23
CA PHE A 53 6.14 -2.27 0.59
C PHE A 53 4.96 -2.20 1.57
N THR A 54 5.15 -1.46 2.64
CA THR A 54 4.07 -1.08 3.55
C THR A 54 3.78 0.41 3.40
N ALA A 55 2.53 0.77 3.65
CA ALA A 55 2.07 2.16 3.56
C ALA A 55 0.85 2.37 4.43
N HIS A 56 0.64 3.61 4.83
CA HIS A 56 -0.54 4.01 5.61
C HIS A 56 -1.52 4.84 4.78
N ASN A 57 -1.07 5.36 3.64
CA ASN A 57 -1.87 6.26 2.82
C ASN A 57 -2.82 5.48 1.92
N SER A 58 -4.11 5.76 2.07
CA SER A 58 -5.17 5.12 1.27
C SER A 58 -5.16 5.52 -0.21
N TYR A 59 -4.38 6.53 -0.58
CA TYR A 59 -4.27 6.99 -1.97
C TYR A 59 -3.92 5.84 -2.92
N LEU A 60 -3.10 4.88 -2.47
CA LEU A 60 -2.68 3.75 -3.29
C LEU A 60 -3.83 2.80 -3.64
N LEU A 61 -4.95 2.90 -2.95
CA LEU A 61 -6.15 2.12 -3.24
C LEU A 61 -7.02 2.77 -4.31
N SER A 62 -6.70 4.01 -4.71
CA SER A 62 -7.50 4.74 -5.67
C SER A 62 -7.05 4.46 -7.10
N ARG A 63 -7.97 4.63 -8.05
CA ARG A 63 -7.72 4.72 -9.50
C ARG A 63 -6.93 3.56 -10.11
N GLY A 64 -7.02 2.37 -9.56
CA GLY A 64 -6.44 1.19 -10.19
C GLY A 64 -4.91 1.17 -10.23
N ILE A 65 -4.24 1.85 -9.30
CA ILE A 65 -2.79 1.80 -9.19
C ILE A 65 -2.34 0.36 -8.90
N LEU A 66 -3.05 -0.31 -7.98
CA LEU A 66 -2.77 -1.70 -7.63
C LEU A 66 -3.94 -2.59 -8.02
N ARG A 67 -3.63 -3.84 -8.41
CA ARG A 67 -4.66 -4.86 -8.57
C ARG A 67 -5.13 -5.33 -7.18
N ARG A 68 -6.35 -5.84 -7.12
CA ARG A 68 -6.92 -6.33 -5.85
C ARG A 68 -6.09 -7.44 -5.23
N ASP A 69 -5.51 -8.31 -6.06
CA ASP A 69 -4.68 -9.40 -5.59
C ASP A 69 -3.31 -8.96 -5.06
N GLN A 70 -2.94 -7.68 -5.28
CA GLN A 70 -1.69 -7.11 -4.80
C GLN A 70 -1.82 -6.44 -3.44
N VAL A 71 -3.04 -6.31 -2.91
CA VAL A 71 -3.30 -5.55 -1.68
C VAL A 71 -3.56 -6.49 -0.52
N TRP A 72 -2.80 -6.29 0.55
CA TRP A 72 -2.96 -7.01 1.82
C TRP A 72 -3.12 -6.00 2.95
N PHE A 73 -3.92 -6.35 3.93
CA PHE A 73 -4.11 -5.52 5.12
C PHE A 73 -3.43 -6.16 6.31
N ALA A 74 -2.83 -5.31 7.14
CA ALA A 74 -2.27 -5.71 8.42
C ALA A 74 -3.09 -5.08 9.53
N GLU A 75 -3.61 -5.88 10.42
CA GLU A 75 -4.41 -5.43 11.54
C GLU A 75 -3.82 -5.97 12.83
N LYS A 76 -3.65 -5.10 13.81
CA LYS A 76 -3.15 -5.48 15.12
C LYS A 76 -4.34 -5.73 16.04
N ASP A 77 -4.42 -6.94 16.56
CA ASP A 77 -5.50 -7.37 17.43
C ASP A 77 -4.91 -8.08 18.65
N GLY A 78 -5.15 -7.53 19.84
CA GLY A 78 -4.75 -8.12 21.10
C GLY A 78 -3.26 -8.44 21.20
N GLY A 79 -2.41 -7.60 20.62
CA GLY A 79 -0.96 -7.80 20.64
C GLY A 79 -0.43 -8.67 19.51
N ALA A 80 -1.30 -9.28 18.72
CA ALA A 80 -0.92 -10.08 17.54
C ALA A 80 -1.23 -9.30 16.27
N THR A 81 -0.43 -9.49 15.22
CA THR A 81 -0.69 -8.92 13.91
C THR A 81 -1.31 -9.97 13.01
N ARG A 82 -2.44 -9.63 12.40
CA ARG A 82 -3.09 -10.48 11.41
C ARG A 82 -2.92 -9.88 10.04
N LEU A 83 -2.54 -10.72 9.09
CA LEU A 83 -2.36 -10.32 7.70
C LEU A 83 -3.41 -11.03 6.84
N TYR A 84 -4.14 -10.27 6.03
CA TYR A 84 -5.19 -10.85 5.20
C TYR A 84 -5.30 -10.10 3.87
N PRO A 85 -5.62 -10.80 2.78
CA PRO A 85 -5.72 -10.16 1.47
C PRO A 85 -7.03 -9.44 1.27
N LEU A 86 -7.00 -8.38 0.45
CA LEU A 86 -8.21 -7.67 0.03
C LEU A 86 -9.21 -8.61 -0.65
N THR A 87 -8.72 -9.61 -1.36
CA THR A 87 -9.58 -10.57 -2.07
C THR A 87 -10.50 -11.36 -1.15
N ASP A 88 -10.20 -11.46 0.15
CA ASP A 88 -11.09 -12.09 1.12
C ASP A 88 -12.44 -11.37 1.24
N TYR A 89 -12.50 -10.09 0.89
CA TYR A 89 -13.71 -9.29 0.98
C TYR A 89 -14.48 -9.22 -0.34
N GLU A 90 -13.95 -9.80 -1.41
CA GLU A 90 -14.57 -9.85 -2.73
C GLU A 90 -15.17 -8.50 -3.14
N PRO A 91 -14.37 -7.42 -3.22
CA PRO A 91 -14.89 -6.12 -3.57
C PRO A 91 -15.62 -6.16 -4.90
N ARG A 92 -16.73 -5.44 -4.99
CA ARG A 92 -17.52 -5.38 -6.22
C ARG A 92 -16.69 -4.74 -7.33
N LYS A 93 -16.92 -5.20 -8.55
CA LYS A 93 -16.30 -4.60 -9.72
C LYS A 93 -16.68 -3.11 -9.79
N GLY A 94 -15.66 -2.25 -9.88
CA GLY A 94 -15.86 -0.80 -9.87
C GLY A 94 -16.02 -0.19 -8.50
N GLU A 95 -15.92 -0.97 -7.42
CA GLU A 95 -15.94 -0.43 -6.07
C GLU A 95 -14.75 0.48 -5.84
N ALA A 96 -14.99 1.62 -5.19
CA ALA A 96 -13.93 2.54 -4.79
C ALA A 96 -13.21 1.96 -3.57
N LEU A 97 -12.07 1.35 -3.79
CA LEU A 97 -11.31 0.65 -2.75
C LEU A 97 -10.88 1.59 -1.62
N GLU A 98 -10.46 2.81 -1.96
CA GLU A 98 -10.06 3.78 -0.95
C GLU A 98 -11.22 4.12 -0.02
N GLN A 99 -12.40 4.37 -0.57
CA GLN A 99 -13.58 4.68 0.23
C GLN A 99 -13.99 3.51 1.11
N GLY A 100 -13.94 2.30 0.59
CA GLY A 100 -14.23 1.10 1.37
C GLY A 100 -13.28 0.95 2.55
N TYR A 101 -11.99 1.19 2.33
CA TYR A 101 -10.98 1.15 3.38
C TYR A 101 -11.26 2.20 4.47
N LEU A 102 -11.48 3.45 4.06
CA LEU A 102 -11.73 4.55 5.00
C LEU A 102 -13.03 4.37 5.78
N ALA A 103 -14.01 3.71 5.19
CA ALA A 103 -15.27 3.39 5.87
C ALA A 103 -15.14 2.20 6.83
N GLY A 104 -13.97 1.59 6.93
CA GLY A 104 -13.72 0.46 7.80
C GLY A 104 -14.24 -0.88 7.29
N ARG A 105 -14.65 -0.95 6.02
CA ARG A 105 -15.23 -2.16 5.42
C ARG A 105 -14.25 -3.33 5.44
N TYR A 106 -12.95 -3.05 5.27
CA TYR A 106 -11.91 -4.07 5.21
C TYR A 106 -11.19 -4.28 6.55
N GLY A 107 -11.62 -3.63 7.62
CA GLY A 107 -10.87 -3.63 8.88
C GLY A 107 -9.67 -2.69 8.80
N ALA A 108 -8.60 -2.94 9.46
CA ALA A 108 -7.31 -2.23 9.36
C ALA A 108 -7.32 -0.71 9.58
N VAL A 109 -8.48 -0.07 9.65
CA VAL A 109 -8.59 1.35 9.96
C VAL A 109 -8.62 1.52 11.48
N PRO A 110 -7.81 2.41 12.05
CA PRO A 110 -7.84 2.64 13.49
C PRO A 110 -9.21 3.10 13.96
N VAL A 111 -9.68 2.52 15.06
CA VAL A 111 -10.92 2.94 15.71
C VAL A 111 -10.53 3.82 16.90
N VAL A 112 -11.03 5.07 16.91
CA VAL A 112 -10.78 6.02 17.98
C VAL A 112 -11.87 5.85 19.03
N PRO A 113 -11.51 5.43 20.27
CA PRO A 113 -12.52 5.30 21.34
C PRO A 113 -13.18 6.63 21.66
N SER A 114 -14.45 6.57 22.07
CA SER A 114 -15.19 7.78 22.44
C SER A 114 -14.57 8.55 23.62
N SER A 115 -13.78 7.86 24.42
CA SER A 115 -13.05 8.47 25.54
C SER A 115 -11.77 9.20 25.11
N PHE A 116 -11.35 9.02 23.85
CA PHE A 116 -10.14 9.68 23.34
C PHE A 116 -10.41 11.17 23.18
N PRO A 117 -9.51 12.05 23.67
CA PRO A 117 -9.77 13.49 23.67
C PRO A 117 -9.76 14.15 22.29
N TYR A 118 -9.13 13.54 21.31
CA TYR A 118 -9.06 14.08 19.96
C TYR A 118 -10.22 13.59 19.11
N ARG A 119 -10.86 14.53 18.39
CA ARG A 119 -11.98 14.22 17.50
C ARG A 119 -11.74 14.87 16.14
N PRO A 120 -11.22 14.10 15.17
CA PRO A 120 -10.78 14.66 13.90
C PRO A 120 -11.90 15.11 12.98
N ASP A 121 -13.11 14.68 13.18
CA ASP A 121 -14.25 14.91 12.29
C ASP A 121 -15.15 16.08 12.71
N ARG A 122 -14.61 16.96 13.50
CA ARG A 122 -15.34 18.17 13.92
C ARG A 122 -14.75 19.42 13.35
#